data_1ffb49d2a7d8b42b2b929cfb9e4bf2f1
#
_entry.id   1ffb49d2a7d8b42b2b929cfb9e4bf2f1
#
_cell.length_a   1.000
_cell.length_b   1.000
_cell.length_c   1.000
_cell.angle_alpha   90.00
_cell.angle_beta   90.00
_cell.angle_gamma   90.00
#
_symmetry.space_group_name_H-M   'P 1'
#
loop_
_entity.id
_entity.type
_entity.pdbx_description
1 polymer ?
#
loop_
_entity_poly.entity_id
_entity_poly.type
_entity_poly.pdbx_seq_one_letter_code
_entity_poly.pdbx_strand_id
1 'polypeptide(L)'
;MGTQNTPNRKKKQHRGVNAYQYKYWEHPKNERVQKLPVNQLKPFEEQPFKVLLDESMDELVDSIKESGVLSPIIARPRKDGGYEILSGHRRAKACEIAGIKNVPVIVKNLDDDTATILLVDSNLQREHILPSEKAYAYRLKLEAMKRKAGRPSKENSCQIGTNLIGTRTDEAIAENTPDSARQIQRYIRLTELIDPLLNMVDEKKLPLNAAVELSYLGSKAQSDVVKSIERNEITPSIEQSAKIRRISDDGLLSAKLIDKVIREQKPEKIRITLKEDKLREYFPEEFTPKQIEDTIMELIANWAKSRKRNEPER
;
A
#
# COMPACT_ATOMS: atom_id res chain seq x y z
N MET A 1 -12.46 43.05 42.86
CA MET A 1 -11.34 42.82 41.90
C MET A 1 -11.45 41.38 41.46
N GLY A 2 -12.09 41.14 40.32
CA GLY A 2 -12.37 39.82 39.78
C GLY A 2 -11.44 39.54 38.61
N THR A 3 -10.59 38.53 38.75
CA THR A 3 -9.75 38.03 37.70
C THR A 3 -10.54 37.06 36.81
N GLN A 4 -10.82 37.46 35.60
CA GLN A 4 -11.46 36.62 34.58
C GLN A 4 -10.45 35.61 34.07
N ASN A 5 -10.79 34.34 34.28
CA ASN A 5 -10.06 33.19 33.75
C ASN A 5 -10.57 32.89 32.34
N THR A 6 -9.80 33.22 31.32
CA THR A 6 -10.08 32.88 29.93
C THR A 6 -9.71 31.44 29.67
N PRO A 7 -10.58 30.61 29.04
CA PRO A 7 -10.26 29.22 28.77
C PRO A 7 -9.28 29.13 27.60
N ASN A 8 -8.19 28.44 27.84
CA ASN A 8 -7.13 28.11 26.93
C ASN A 8 -7.68 27.30 25.74
N ARG A 9 -7.83 27.95 24.60
CA ARG A 9 -8.26 27.37 23.32
C ARG A 9 -7.15 26.42 22.84
N LYS A 10 -7.26 25.11 23.16
CA LYS A 10 -6.41 24.05 22.59
C LYS A 10 -6.46 24.19 21.07
N LYS A 11 -5.35 24.61 20.48
CA LYS A 11 -5.12 24.55 19.02
C LYS A 11 -5.30 23.11 18.59
N LYS A 12 -6.35 22.81 17.81
CA LYS A 12 -6.47 21.56 17.07
C LYS A 12 -5.24 21.48 16.16
N GLN A 13 -4.31 20.61 16.53
CA GLN A 13 -3.24 20.20 15.63
C GLN A 13 -3.90 19.54 14.42
N HIS A 14 -3.78 20.15 13.25
CA HIS A 14 -4.08 19.52 11.98
C HIS A 14 -3.13 18.33 11.82
N ARG A 15 -3.58 17.14 12.18
CA ARG A 15 -2.96 15.87 11.80
C ARG A 15 -3.15 15.76 10.29
N GLY A 16 -2.07 15.83 9.52
CA GLY A 16 -2.12 15.41 8.14
C GLY A 16 -1.25 16.09 7.10
N VAL A 17 -0.41 17.06 7.46
CA VAL A 17 0.53 17.64 6.47
C VAL A 17 1.94 17.53 7.04
N ASN A 18 2.72 16.68 6.36
CA ASN A 18 4.04 16.26 6.76
C ASN A 18 5.07 17.38 6.58
N ALA A 19 6.03 17.54 7.50
CA ALA A 19 7.11 18.51 7.43
C ALA A 19 7.94 18.41 6.13
N TYR A 20 8.04 17.23 5.52
CA TYR A 20 8.64 17.01 4.21
C TYR A 20 7.83 17.63 3.07
N GLN A 21 6.50 17.56 3.15
CA GLN A 21 5.63 18.22 2.19
C GLN A 21 5.77 19.73 2.24
N TYR A 22 5.76 20.31 3.43
CA TYR A 22 5.97 21.75 3.57
C TYR A 22 7.30 22.18 2.93
N LYS A 23 8.38 21.43 3.09
CA LYS A 23 9.70 21.79 2.54
C LYS A 23 9.76 21.78 1.01
N TYR A 24 9.01 20.92 0.34
CA TYR A 24 9.00 20.81 -1.13
C TYR A 24 7.76 21.44 -1.78
N TRP A 25 6.70 21.70 -0.98
CA TRP A 25 5.45 22.33 -1.43
C TRP A 25 5.35 23.80 -1.00
N GLU A 26 6.08 24.24 0.04
CA GLU A 26 6.26 25.65 0.26
C GLU A 26 6.96 26.22 -0.97
N HIS A 27 6.24 27.03 -1.72
CA HIS A 27 6.86 27.85 -2.74
C HIS A 27 7.87 28.76 -2.02
N PRO A 28 9.18 28.50 -2.08
CA PRO A 28 10.13 29.51 -1.63
C PRO A 28 9.78 30.75 -2.42
N LYS A 29 9.80 31.94 -1.78
CA LYS A 29 9.39 33.22 -2.35
C LYS A 29 10.01 33.55 -3.73
N ASN A 30 10.89 32.69 -4.26
CA ASN A 30 11.60 32.79 -5.53
C ASN A 30 11.17 31.77 -6.62
N GLU A 31 10.27 30.80 -6.35
CA GLU A 31 9.82 29.90 -7.40
C GLU A 31 8.72 30.57 -8.23
N ARG A 32 9.07 30.98 -9.45
CA ARG A 32 8.14 31.59 -10.39
C ARG A 32 7.38 30.55 -11.18
N VAL A 33 6.06 30.67 -11.21
CA VAL A 33 5.23 29.92 -12.16
C VAL A 33 5.54 30.42 -13.56
N GLN A 34 5.94 29.51 -14.44
CA GLN A 34 6.23 29.78 -15.85
C GLN A 34 5.13 29.15 -16.72
N LYS A 35 4.82 29.76 -17.84
CA LYS A 35 3.94 29.16 -18.86
C LYS A 35 4.82 28.41 -19.86
N LEU A 36 4.74 27.08 -19.85
CA LEU A 36 5.49 26.21 -20.74
C LEU A 36 4.56 25.48 -21.72
N PRO A 37 5.02 25.23 -22.97
CA PRO A 37 4.28 24.42 -23.91
C PRO A 37 4.11 22.98 -23.37
N VAL A 38 2.89 22.43 -23.47
CA VAL A 38 2.57 21.09 -22.94
C VAL A 38 3.39 20.00 -23.63
N ASN A 39 3.74 20.17 -24.89
CA ASN A 39 4.56 19.22 -25.67
C ASN A 39 6.04 19.15 -25.20
N GLN A 40 6.51 20.10 -24.40
CA GLN A 40 7.84 20.04 -23.77
C GLN A 40 7.83 19.27 -22.45
N LEU A 41 6.66 18.93 -21.93
CA LEU A 41 6.50 18.18 -20.70
C LEU A 41 6.44 16.68 -21.01
N LYS A 42 7.39 15.93 -20.50
CA LYS A 42 7.45 14.47 -20.66
C LYS A 42 7.14 13.79 -19.32
N PRO A 43 6.47 12.63 -19.32
CA PRO A 43 6.27 11.87 -18.10
C PRO A 43 7.61 11.42 -17.53
N PHE A 44 7.66 11.20 -16.22
CA PHE A 44 8.82 10.60 -15.56
C PHE A 44 8.98 9.15 -16.06
N GLU A 45 10.19 8.78 -16.48
CA GLU A 45 10.43 7.52 -17.21
C GLU A 45 10.08 6.27 -16.40
N GLU A 46 10.42 6.26 -15.11
CA GLU A 46 10.21 5.12 -14.20
C GLU A 46 8.95 5.27 -13.33
N GLN A 47 7.97 6.12 -13.71
CA GLN A 47 6.80 6.30 -12.86
C GLN A 47 5.91 5.05 -12.80
N PRO A 48 5.58 4.55 -11.60
CA PRO A 48 4.72 3.39 -11.45
C PRO A 48 3.23 3.70 -11.61
N PHE A 49 2.85 4.98 -11.51
CA PHE A 49 1.45 5.41 -11.47
C PHE A 49 0.87 5.58 -12.86
N LYS A 50 -0.17 4.82 -13.16
CA LYS A 50 -0.87 4.90 -14.45
C LYS A 50 -1.76 6.14 -14.51
N VAL A 51 -1.78 6.80 -15.67
CA VAL A 51 -2.76 7.85 -15.98
C VAL A 51 -3.93 7.16 -16.68
N LEU A 52 -5.02 6.94 -15.92
CA LEU A 52 -6.23 6.32 -16.45
C LEU A 52 -7.03 7.36 -17.23
N LEU A 53 -7.57 6.94 -18.37
CA LEU A 53 -8.54 7.71 -19.17
C LEU A 53 -9.94 7.20 -18.80
N ASP A 54 -10.42 7.68 -17.67
CA ASP A 54 -11.70 7.31 -17.07
C ASP A 54 -12.61 8.56 -16.97
N GLU A 55 -13.84 8.39 -16.50
CA GLU A 55 -14.81 9.46 -16.31
C GLU A 55 -14.24 10.63 -15.48
N SER A 56 -13.40 10.33 -14.48
CA SER A 56 -12.73 11.36 -13.69
C SER A 56 -11.66 12.15 -14.46
N MET A 57 -11.18 11.61 -15.59
CA MET A 57 -10.33 12.35 -16.51
C MET A 57 -11.15 13.29 -17.36
N ASP A 58 -12.33 12.86 -17.83
CA ASP A 58 -13.23 13.70 -18.63
C ASP A 58 -13.72 14.90 -17.81
N GLU A 59 -14.10 14.71 -16.54
CA GLU A 59 -14.44 15.78 -15.61
C GLU A 59 -13.26 16.76 -15.43
N LEU A 60 -12.04 16.25 -15.30
CA LEU A 60 -10.84 17.08 -15.18
C LEU A 60 -10.58 17.88 -16.47
N VAL A 61 -10.80 17.30 -17.64
CA VAL A 61 -10.66 17.97 -18.95
C VAL A 61 -11.67 19.13 -19.04
N ASP A 62 -12.91 18.91 -18.66
CA ASP A 62 -13.95 19.93 -18.72
C ASP A 62 -13.71 21.05 -17.70
N SER A 63 -13.32 20.72 -16.48
CA SER A 63 -12.90 21.71 -15.47
C SER A 63 -11.73 22.57 -15.96
N ILE A 64 -10.75 21.97 -16.65
CA ILE A 64 -9.60 22.68 -17.21
C ILE A 64 -10.00 23.57 -18.39
N LYS A 65 -10.97 23.18 -19.23
CA LYS A 65 -11.49 24.04 -20.30
C LYS A 65 -12.21 25.26 -19.75
N GLU A 66 -12.96 25.11 -18.65
CA GLU A 66 -13.73 26.20 -18.04
C GLU A 66 -12.87 27.14 -17.22
N SER A 67 -12.05 26.60 -16.32
CA SER A 67 -11.35 27.37 -15.29
C SER A 67 -9.84 27.47 -15.51
N GLY A 68 -9.30 26.75 -16.50
CA GLY A 68 -7.86 26.63 -16.71
C GLY A 68 -7.21 25.72 -15.66
N VAL A 69 -5.87 25.69 -15.66
CA VAL A 69 -5.07 24.91 -14.69
C VAL A 69 -4.86 25.74 -13.44
N LEU A 70 -5.64 25.49 -12.41
CA LEU A 70 -5.58 26.23 -11.13
C LEU A 70 -4.31 25.93 -10.32
N SER A 71 -3.86 24.66 -10.32
CA SER A 71 -2.64 24.24 -9.62
C SER A 71 -1.52 23.98 -10.63
N PRO A 72 -0.34 24.61 -10.53
CA PRO A 72 0.73 24.44 -11.49
C PRO A 72 1.28 23.00 -11.48
N ILE A 73 1.78 22.54 -12.62
CA ILE A 73 2.52 21.29 -12.77
C ILE A 73 3.91 21.51 -12.18
N ILE A 74 4.46 20.51 -11.49
CA ILE A 74 5.84 20.52 -11.01
C ILE A 74 6.68 19.70 -11.95
N ALA A 75 7.75 20.28 -12.49
CA ALA A 75 8.65 19.63 -13.43
C ALA A 75 10.11 19.98 -13.15
N ARG A 76 11.04 19.19 -13.71
CA ARG A 76 12.47 19.51 -13.69
C ARG A 76 13.04 19.54 -15.12
N PRO A 77 14.15 20.28 -15.36
CA PRO A 77 14.82 20.24 -16.64
C PRO A 77 15.39 18.84 -16.93
N ARG A 78 15.35 18.41 -18.19
CA ARG A 78 15.99 17.20 -18.70
C ARG A 78 17.31 17.54 -19.38
N LYS A 79 18.25 16.61 -19.35
CA LYS A 79 19.57 16.76 -20.03
C LYS A 79 19.44 16.79 -21.55
N ASP A 80 18.46 16.08 -22.10
CA ASP A 80 18.14 15.95 -23.52
C ASP A 80 17.15 17.02 -24.03
N GLY A 81 16.86 18.00 -23.21
CA GLY A 81 15.94 19.10 -23.50
C GLY A 81 14.50 18.81 -23.06
N GLY A 82 13.73 19.90 -22.86
CA GLY A 82 12.39 19.84 -22.29
C GLY A 82 12.39 19.62 -20.78
N TYR A 83 11.26 19.19 -20.26
CA TYR A 83 11.02 19.05 -18.81
C TYR A 83 10.38 17.71 -18.50
N GLU A 84 10.74 17.16 -17.37
CA GLU A 84 10.18 15.93 -16.84
C GLU A 84 9.20 16.23 -15.72
N ILE A 85 7.99 15.69 -15.79
CA ILE A 85 6.91 15.96 -14.83
C ILE A 85 7.18 15.17 -13.54
N LEU A 86 7.20 15.88 -12.41
CA LEU A 86 7.32 15.28 -11.07
C LEU A 86 5.96 15.19 -10.37
N SER A 87 5.07 16.15 -10.62
CA SER A 87 3.69 16.14 -10.10
C SER A 87 2.75 16.81 -11.08
N GLY A 88 1.56 16.24 -11.25
CA GLY A 88 0.52 16.75 -12.14
C GLY A 88 0.42 16.06 -13.49
N HIS A 89 0.83 14.81 -13.62
CA HIS A 89 0.72 14.01 -14.85
C HIS A 89 -0.71 13.98 -15.42
N ARG A 90 -1.74 13.80 -14.57
CA ARG A 90 -3.16 13.85 -15.00
C ARG A 90 -3.53 15.21 -15.56
N ARG A 91 -3.08 16.31 -14.92
CA ARG A 91 -3.32 17.69 -15.41
C ARG A 91 -2.64 17.94 -16.74
N ALA A 92 -1.39 17.49 -16.91
CA ALA A 92 -0.69 17.59 -18.18
C ALA A 92 -1.44 16.84 -19.28
N LYS A 93 -1.89 15.62 -19.00
CA LYS A 93 -2.65 14.81 -19.96
C LYS A 93 -4.02 15.41 -20.28
N ALA A 94 -4.73 15.95 -19.29
CA ALA A 94 -6.01 16.62 -19.51
C ALA A 94 -5.84 17.90 -20.34
N CYS A 95 -4.74 18.66 -20.15
CA CYS A 95 -4.43 19.82 -21.00
C CYS A 95 -4.14 19.41 -22.44
N GLU A 96 -3.45 18.30 -22.66
CA GLU A 96 -3.20 17.75 -23.99
C GLU A 96 -4.53 17.40 -24.69
N ILE A 97 -5.44 16.69 -24.00
CA ILE A 97 -6.78 16.34 -24.50
C ILE A 97 -7.62 17.60 -24.75
N ALA A 98 -7.57 18.57 -23.85
CA ALA A 98 -8.29 19.86 -23.99
C ALA A 98 -7.72 20.77 -25.08
N GLY A 99 -6.58 20.44 -25.71
CA GLY A 99 -5.93 21.25 -26.74
C GLY A 99 -5.25 22.52 -26.20
N ILE A 100 -4.94 22.57 -24.89
CA ILE A 100 -4.28 23.73 -24.26
C ILE A 100 -2.78 23.66 -24.57
N LYS A 101 -2.29 24.70 -25.24
CA LYS A 101 -0.88 24.75 -25.70
C LYS A 101 0.10 25.07 -24.57
N ASN A 102 -0.25 26.01 -23.68
CA ASN A 102 0.63 26.48 -22.61
C ASN A 102 0.00 26.23 -21.23
N VAL A 103 0.78 25.68 -20.32
CA VAL A 103 0.33 25.32 -18.98
C VAL A 103 1.22 25.95 -17.92
N PRO A 104 0.68 26.29 -16.73
CA PRO A 104 1.47 26.81 -15.64
C PRO A 104 2.35 25.70 -15.03
N VAL A 105 3.65 25.95 -14.96
CA VAL A 105 4.65 24.98 -14.47
C VAL A 105 5.57 25.67 -13.47
N ILE A 106 5.88 24.97 -12.38
CA ILE A 106 6.98 25.31 -11.47
C ILE A 106 8.15 24.41 -11.82
N VAL A 107 9.25 25.02 -12.25
CA VAL A 107 10.47 24.28 -12.59
C VAL A 107 11.37 24.22 -11.37
N LYS A 108 11.68 22.99 -10.93
CA LYS A 108 12.61 22.72 -9.81
C LYS A 108 13.86 22.03 -10.33
N ASN A 109 15.03 22.55 -9.98
CA ASN A 109 16.29 21.90 -10.31
C ASN A 109 16.62 20.87 -9.20
N LEU A 110 16.26 19.61 -9.43
CA LEU A 110 16.41 18.52 -8.48
C LEU A 110 17.26 17.40 -9.07
N ASP A 111 18.06 16.76 -8.23
CA ASP A 111 18.77 15.51 -8.57
C ASP A 111 17.75 14.36 -8.76
N ASP A 112 18.21 13.27 -9.39
CA ASP A 112 17.36 12.13 -9.75
C ASP A 112 16.71 11.49 -8.50
N ASP A 113 17.45 11.33 -7.41
CA ASP A 113 16.93 10.70 -6.18
C ASP A 113 15.89 11.60 -5.49
N THR A 114 16.13 12.91 -5.43
CA THR A 114 15.18 13.87 -4.87
C THR A 114 13.92 13.97 -5.73
N ALA A 115 14.07 13.95 -7.03
CA ALA A 115 12.96 13.96 -7.97
C ALA A 115 12.08 12.70 -7.83
N THR A 116 12.71 11.53 -7.70
CA THR A 116 12.02 10.24 -7.46
C THR A 116 11.24 10.27 -6.14
N ILE A 117 11.85 10.75 -5.05
CA ILE A 117 11.18 10.87 -3.75
C ILE A 117 9.96 11.81 -3.85
N LEU A 118 10.12 12.97 -4.48
CA LEU A 118 9.02 13.93 -4.68
C LEU A 118 7.87 13.34 -5.52
N LEU A 119 8.21 12.65 -6.61
CA LEU A 119 7.24 11.95 -7.46
C LEU A 119 6.40 10.96 -6.64
N VAL A 120 7.07 10.09 -5.89
CA VAL A 120 6.40 9.07 -5.08
C VAL A 120 5.53 9.70 -4.00
N ASP A 121 6.06 10.68 -3.24
CA ASP A 121 5.32 11.33 -2.16
C ASP A 121 4.08 12.07 -2.66
N SER A 122 4.16 12.71 -3.83
CA SER A 122 3.02 13.41 -4.42
C SER A 122 1.89 12.46 -4.88
N ASN A 123 2.20 11.22 -5.17
CA ASN A 123 1.25 10.24 -5.65
C ASN A 123 0.71 9.30 -4.56
N LEU A 124 1.50 8.98 -3.52
CA LEU A 124 1.06 8.13 -2.40
C LEU A 124 -0.11 8.72 -1.58
N GLN A 125 -0.47 9.97 -1.84
CA GLN A 125 -1.60 10.64 -1.18
C GLN A 125 -2.92 10.53 -1.93
N ARG A 126 -2.92 9.86 -3.08
CA ARG A 126 -4.16 9.61 -3.82
C ARG A 126 -5.03 8.64 -3.02
N GLU A 127 -6.34 8.82 -3.06
CA GLU A 127 -7.31 7.95 -2.37
C GLU A 127 -7.29 6.52 -2.93
N HIS A 128 -7.09 6.38 -4.23
CA HIS A 128 -7.10 5.09 -4.92
C HIS A 128 -5.76 4.84 -5.62
N ILE A 129 -4.95 3.98 -5.03
CA ILE A 129 -3.67 3.52 -5.57
C ILE A 129 -3.71 1.99 -5.60
N LEU A 130 -3.38 1.41 -6.74
CA LEU A 130 -3.30 -0.05 -6.87
C LEU A 130 -2.17 -0.63 -6.00
N PRO A 131 -2.34 -1.84 -5.46
CA PRO A 131 -1.27 -2.52 -4.73
C PRO A 131 0.04 -2.62 -5.51
N SER A 132 -0.01 -2.88 -6.81
CA SER A 132 1.16 -2.89 -7.70
C SER A 132 1.84 -1.52 -7.78
N GLU A 133 1.07 -0.44 -7.94
CA GLU A 133 1.60 0.93 -7.97
C GLU A 133 2.29 1.29 -6.66
N LYS A 134 1.67 0.95 -5.51
CA LYS A 134 2.29 1.13 -4.18
C LYS A 134 3.59 0.33 -4.05
N ALA A 135 3.61 -0.92 -4.55
CA ALA A 135 4.77 -1.79 -4.50
C ALA A 135 5.98 -1.17 -5.21
N TYR A 136 5.82 -0.78 -6.46
CA TYR A 136 6.88 -0.14 -7.23
C TYR A 136 7.25 1.25 -6.70
N ALA A 137 6.27 2.04 -6.24
CA ALA A 137 6.51 3.35 -5.65
C ALA A 137 7.37 3.27 -4.39
N TYR A 138 7.06 2.37 -3.46
CA TYR A 138 7.86 2.16 -2.26
C TYR A 138 9.26 1.61 -2.57
N ARG A 139 9.38 0.72 -3.57
CA ARG A 139 10.69 0.22 -4.02
C ARG A 139 11.54 1.36 -4.55
N LEU A 140 11.03 2.18 -5.48
CA LEU A 140 11.74 3.33 -6.03
C LEU A 140 12.18 4.32 -4.94
N LYS A 141 11.27 4.65 -4.01
CA LYS A 141 11.59 5.56 -2.89
C LYS A 141 12.66 4.98 -1.99
N LEU A 142 12.59 3.68 -1.65
CA LEU A 142 13.58 3.00 -0.83
C LEU A 142 14.96 3.03 -1.48
N GLU A 143 15.04 2.75 -2.77
CA GLU A 143 16.29 2.76 -3.53
C GLU A 143 16.87 4.18 -3.63
N ALA A 144 16.06 5.20 -3.94
CA ALA A 144 16.49 6.58 -3.97
C ALA A 144 17.02 7.04 -2.61
N MET A 145 16.33 6.72 -1.51
CA MET A 145 16.79 7.06 -0.16
C MET A 145 18.08 6.37 0.22
N LYS A 146 18.25 5.09 -0.14
CA LYS A 146 19.52 4.34 0.08
C LYS A 146 20.67 4.95 -0.69
N ARG A 147 20.50 5.34 -1.96
CA ARG A 147 21.54 6.01 -2.75
C ARG A 147 21.96 7.35 -2.12
N LYS A 148 21.00 8.13 -1.63
CA LYS A 148 21.27 9.39 -0.93
C LYS A 148 22.02 9.19 0.39
N ALA A 149 21.66 8.18 1.18
CA ALA A 149 22.34 7.87 2.45
C ALA A 149 23.78 7.39 2.26
N GLY A 150 24.08 6.67 1.16
CA GLY A 150 25.41 6.17 0.83
C GLY A 150 26.33 7.15 0.11
N ARG A 151 25.86 8.34 -0.27
CA ARG A 151 26.63 9.35 -1.02
C ARG A 151 27.09 10.48 -0.10
N PRO A 152 28.38 10.53 0.32
CA PRO A 152 28.91 11.70 1.03
C PRO A 152 28.98 12.89 0.08
N SER A 153 28.03 13.82 0.17
CA SER A 153 28.10 15.08 -0.57
C SER A 153 28.52 16.20 0.35
N LYS A 154 29.61 16.90 -0.01
CA LYS A 154 30.13 18.05 0.71
C LYS A 154 29.16 19.26 0.76
N GLU A 155 28.15 19.28 -0.08
CA GLU A 155 27.23 20.42 -0.22
C GLU A 155 25.82 20.17 0.37
N ASN A 156 25.45 18.95 0.68
CA ASN A 156 24.13 18.59 1.25
C ASN A 156 24.19 18.21 2.73
N SER A 157 24.98 18.93 3.55
CA SER A 157 24.90 18.83 5.01
C SER A 157 23.60 19.43 5.56
N CYS A 158 22.64 19.76 4.69
CA CYS A 158 21.37 20.35 5.03
C CYS A 158 20.36 19.24 5.40
N GLN A 159 20.33 18.85 6.68
CA GLN A 159 19.17 18.42 7.47
C GLN A 159 18.33 17.20 7.04
N ILE A 160 18.55 16.53 5.91
CA ILE A 160 17.85 15.28 5.59
C ILE A 160 18.63 14.07 6.15
N GLY A 161 19.94 14.19 6.35
CA GLY A 161 20.81 13.09 6.78
C GLY A 161 20.91 12.88 8.29
N THR A 162 20.52 13.85 9.11
CA THR A 162 20.73 13.75 10.56
C THR A 162 19.72 12.87 11.30
N ASN A 163 18.53 12.65 10.73
CA ASN A 163 17.51 11.79 11.34
C ASN A 163 17.57 10.32 10.87
N LEU A 164 18.38 10.01 9.86
CA LEU A 164 18.51 8.64 9.32
C LEU A 164 19.70 7.85 9.92
N ILE A 165 20.51 8.48 10.75
CA ILE A 165 21.60 7.81 11.43
C ILE A 165 21.02 6.91 12.52
N GLY A 166 20.87 5.62 12.22
CA GLY A 166 20.38 4.60 13.16
C GLY A 166 18.96 4.10 12.95
N THR A 167 18.13 4.77 12.13
CA THR A 167 16.82 4.26 11.75
C THR A 167 16.88 3.48 10.42
N ARG A 168 16.13 2.40 10.32
CA ARG A 168 15.99 1.67 9.06
C ARG A 168 15.28 2.55 8.04
N THR A 169 15.69 2.48 6.77
CA THR A 169 15.12 3.33 5.69
C THR A 169 13.61 3.12 5.51
N ASP A 170 13.10 1.91 5.76
CA ASP A 170 11.67 1.61 5.72
C ASP A 170 10.89 2.28 6.87
N GLU A 171 11.49 2.45 8.04
CA GLU A 171 10.93 3.22 9.17
C GLU A 171 10.84 4.70 8.83
N ALA A 172 11.90 5.26 8.21
CA ALA A 172 11.90 6.64 7.75
C ALA A 172 10.84 6.91 6.65
N ILE A 173 10.56 5.92 5.78
CA ILE A 173 9.46 6.01 4.82
C ILE A 173 8.11 5.99 5.56
N ALA A 174 7.95 5.13 6.57
CA ALA A 174 6.71 4.96 7.32
C ALA A 174 6.31 6.22 8.12
N GLU A 175 7.28 6.99 8.63
CA GLU A 175 7.01 8.27 9.31
C GLU A 175 6.22 9.24 8.42
N ASN A 176 6.36 9.09 7.12
CA ASN A 176 5.85 10.03 6.12
C ASN A 176 4.73 9.45 5.23
N THR A 177 4.22 8.27 5.57
CA THR A 177 3.17 7.59 4.81
C THR A 177 2.11 7.01 5.76
N PRO A 178 0.89 6.71 5.29
CA PRO A 178 -0.12 6.07 6.11
C PRO A 178 0.19 4.61 6.44
N ASP A 179 1.12 3.99 5.70
CA ASP A 179 1.47 2.58 5.82
C ASP A 179 2.62 2.38 6.83
N SER A 180 2.52 1.36 7.69
CA SER A 180 3.61 1.00 8.62
C SER A 180 4.83 0.44 7.88
N ALA A 181 6.02 0.48 8.49
CA ALA A 181 7.26 -0.09 7.91
C ALA A 181 7.07 -1.56 7.48
N ARG A 182 6.37 -2.36 8.29
CA ARG A 182 6.03 -3.75 7.96
C ARG A 182 5.13 -3.85 6.72
N GLN A 183 4.17 -2.93 6.58
CA GLN A 183 3.28 -2.91 5.42
C GLN A 183 4.02 -2.47 4.16
N ILE A 184 4.92 -1.49 4.27
CA ILE A 184 5.80 -1.04 3.18
C ILE A 184 6.65 -2.20 2.66
N GLN A 185 7.27 -2.98 3.55
CA GLN A 185 8.04 -4.16 3.16
C GLN A 185 7.18 -5.21 2.43
N ARG A 186 5.93 -5.41 2.86
CA ARG A 186 5.00 -6.32 2.16
C ARG A 186 4.67 -5.82 0.76
N TYR A 187 4.42 -4.52 0.60
CA TYR A 187 4.21 -3.94 -0.74
C TYR A 187 5.45 -4.13 -1.61
N ILE A 188 6.64 -3.75 -1.11
CA ILE A 188 7.89 -3.91 -1.88
C ILE A 188 8.07 -5.36 -2.31
N ARG A 189 7.71 -6.32 -1.45
CA ARG A 189 7.83 -7.74 -1.78
C ARG A 189 6.97 -8.17 -2.96
N LEU A 190 5.84 -7.50 -3.22
CA LEU A 190 4.97 -7.79 -4.37
C LEU A 190 5.68 -7.55 -5.72
N THR A 191 6.72 -6.73 -5.78
CA THR A 191 7.48 -6.49 -7.01
C THR A 191 8.24 -7.73 -7.52
N GLU A 192 8.34 -8.78 -6.70
CA GLU A 192 8.93 -10.08 -7.08
C GLU A 192 7.91 -11.06 -7.68
N LEU A 193 6.63 -10.65 -7.77
CA LEU A 193 5.59 -11.44 -8.42
C LEU A 193 5.66 -11.29 -9.93
N ILE A 194 5.29 -12.35 -10.63
CA ILE A 194 5.00 -12.28 -12.07
C ILE A 194 3.71 -11.49 -12.31
N ASP A 195 3.63 -10.81 -13.47
CA ASP A 195 2.52 -9.93 -13.81
C ASP A 195 1.12 -10.55 -13.61
N PRO A 196 0.84 -11.81 -13.98
CA PRO A 196 -0.48 -12.40 -13.77
C PRO A 196 -0.91 -12.44 -12.29
N LEU A 197 0.01 -12.78 -11.36
CA LEU A 197 -0.30 -12.78 -9.94
C LEU A 197 -0.46 -11.36 -9.38
N LEU A 198 0.37 -10.44 -9.85
CA LEU A 198 0.30 -9.03 -9.44
C LEU A 198 -1.03 -8.39 -9.90
N ASN A 199 -1.47 -8.68 -11.11
CA ASN A 199 -2.77 -8.24 -11.62
C ASN A 199 -3.94 -8.82 -10.80
N MET A 200 -3.86 -10.09 -10.37
CA MET A 200 -4.87 -10.69 -9.49
C MET A 200 -4.96 -9.97 -8.12
N VAL A 201 -3.83 -9.41 -7.62
CA VAL A 201 -3.83 -8.61 -6.40
C VAL A 201 -4.53 -7.27 -6.64
N ASP A 202 -4.25 -6.61 -7.75
CA ASP A 202 -4.88 -5.33 -8.14
C ASP A 202 -6.38 -5.48 -8.34
N GLU A 203 -6.82 -6.59 -8.92
CA GLU A 203 -8.23 -6.96 -9.09
C GLU A 203 -8.90 -7.47 -7.81
N LYS A 204 -8.19 -7.51 -6.68
CA LYS A 204 -8.65 -8.03 -5.38
C LYS A 204 -9.07 -9.51 -5.40
N LYS A 205 -8.69 -10.26 -6.43
CA LYS A 205 -8.91 -11.71 -6.53
C LYS A 205 -7.97 -12.49 -5.61
N LEU A 206 -6.72 -12.04 -5.49
CA LEU A 206 -5.71 -12.64 -4.62
C LEU A 206 -5.46 -11.73 -3.41
N PRO A 207 -5.65 -12.21 -2.16
CA PRO A 207 -5.35 -11.41 -0.96
C PRO A 207 -3.86 -11.02 -0.89
N LEU A 208 -3.58 -9.76 -0.53
CA LEU A 208 -2.22 -9.21 -0.47
C LEU A 208 -1.25 -10.09 0.35
N ASN A 209 -1.67 -10.58 1.52
CA ASN A 209 -0.81 -11.42 2.35
C ASN A 209 -0.54 -12.79 1.73
N ALA A 210 -1.49 -13.37 0.98
CA ALA A 210 -1.28 -14.59 0.21
C ALA A 210 -0.26 -14.35 -0.92
N ALA A 211 -0.39 -13.23 -1.63
CA ALA A 211 0.52 -12.81 -2.67
C ALA A 211 1.96 -12.61 -2.16
N VAL A 212 2.13 -12.01 -0.96
CA VAL A 212 3.44 -11.88 -0.31
C VAL A 212 4.08 -13.25 -0.05
N GLU A 213 3.33 -14.26 0.40
CA GLU A 213 3.87 -15.62 0.55
C GLU A 213 4.29 -16.22 -0.79
N LEU A 214 3.49 -16.03 -1.85
CA LEU A 214 3.80 -16.53 -3.18
C LEU A 214 4.98 -15.81 -3.84
N SER A 215 5.28 -14.58 -3.46
CA SER A 215 6.42 -13.82 -4.00
C SER A 215 7.79 -14.40 -3.61
N TYR A 216 7.85 -15.32 -2.64
CA TYR A 216 9.07 -16.04 -2.30
C TYR A 216 9.35 -17.24 -3.23
N LEU A 217 8.39 -17.60 -4.08
CA LEU A 217 8.56 -18.67 -5.06
C LEU A 217 9.35 -18.17 -6.28
N GLY A 218 10.10 -19.07 -6.91
CA GLY A 218 10.70 -18.77 -8.21
C GLY A 218 9.64 -18.62 -9.33
N SER A 219 9.96 -17.91 -10.39
CA SER A 219 9.04 -17.57 -11.49
C SER A 219 8.30 -18.77 -12.08
N LYS A 220 8.97 -19.94 -12.20
CA LYS A 220 8.35 -21.19 -12.67
C LYS A 220 7.25 -21.67 -11.72
N ALA A 221 7.51 -21.69 -10.44
CA ALA A 221 6.54 -22.10 -9.43
C ALA A 221 5.36 -21.13 -9.35
N GLN A 222 5.62 -19.83 -9.48
CA GLN A 222 4.55 -18.81 -9.58
C GLN A 222 3.67 -19.07 -10.81
N SER A 223 4.26 -19.41 -11.97
CA SER A 223 3.49 -19.76 -13.18
C SER A 223 2.65 -21.02 -12.98
N ASP A 224 3.16 -22.01 -12.24
CA ASP A 224 2.39 -23.22 -11.92
C ASP A 224 1.22 -22.93 -10.96
N VAL A 225 1.39 -21.96 -10.04
CA VAL A 225 0.30 -21.46 -9.18
C VAL A 225 -0.79 -20.81 -10.04
N VAL A 226 -0.41 -19.91 -11.00
CA VAL A 226 -1.38 -19.29 -11.92
C VAL A 226 -2.19 -20.34 -12.67
N LYS A 227 -1.52 -21.31 -13.29
CA LYS A 227 -2.20 -22.41 -14.02
C LYS A 227 -3.14 -23.21 -13.12
N SER A 228 -2.79 -23.41 -11.84
CA SER A 228 -3.65 -24.11 -10.90
C SER A 228 -4.86 -23.28 -10.50
N ILE A 229 -4.70 -21.96 -10.32
CA ILE A 229 -5.80 -21.01 -10.07
C ILE A 229 -6.77 -21.02 -11.25
N GLU A 230 -6.27 -20.87 -12.48
CA GLU A 230 -7.09 -20.85 -13.70
C GLU A 230 -7.86 -22.18 -13.91
N ARG A 231 -7.21 -23.32 -13.65
CA ARG A 231 -7.82 -24.64 -13.81
C ARG A 231 -8.93 -24.92 -12.80
N ASN A 232 -8.73 -24.47 -11.56
CA ASN A 232 -9.62 -24.81 -10.45
C ASN A 232 -10.61 -23.69 -10.13
N GLU A 233 -10.40 -22.48 -10.68
CA GLU A 233 -11.15 -21.26 -10.35
C GLU A 233 -11.11 -20.91 -8.85
N ILE A 234 -10.05 -21.36 -8.15
CA ILE A 234 -9.85 -21.17 -6.72
C ILE A 234 -8.55 -20.40 -6.49
N THR A 235 -8.62 -19.28 -5.79
CA THR A 235 -7.44 -18.54 -5.34
C THR A 235 -6.97 -19.05 -3.98
N PRO A 236 -5.65 -19.22 -3.78
CA PRO A 236 -5.14 -19.76 -2.53
C PRO A 236 -5.32 -18.77 -1.36
N SER A 237 -5.69 -19.31 -0.22
CA SER A 237 -5.71 -18.57 1.03
C SER A 237 -4.28 -18.27 1.52
N ILE A 238 -4.16 -17.40 2.54
CA ILE A 238 -2.87 -17.09 3.18
C ILE A 238 -2.19 -18.37 3.69
N GLU A 239 -2.96 -19.26 4.33
CA GLU A 239 -2.44 -20.52 4.88
C GLU A 239 -1.96 -21.48 3.79
N GLN A 240 -2.71 -21.58 2.69
CA GLN A 240 -2.33 -22.38 1.53
C GLN A 240 -1.08 -21.83 0.84
N SER A 241 -1.00 -20.50 0.66
CA SER A 241 0.18 -19.83 0.10
C SER A 241 1.43 -20.06 0.97
N ALA A 242 1.29 -19.93 2.29
CA ALA A 242 2.37 -20.21 3.24
C ALA A 242 2.79 -21.69 3.22
N LYS A 243 1.83 -22.63 3.04
CA LYS A 243 2.12 -24.06 2.88
C LYS A 243 2.90 -24.34 1.59
N ILE A 244 2.48 -23.74 0.47
CA ILE A 244 3.16 -23.84 -0.82
C ILE A 244 4.61 -23.32 -0.70
N ARG A 245 4.80 -22.17 -0.05
CA ARG A 245 6.13 -21.62 0.20
C ARG A 245 7.01 -22.57 1.00
N ARG A 246 6.54 -23.13 2.13
CA ARG A 246 7.30 -24.10 2.94
C ARG A 246 7.72 -25.32 2.12
N ILE A 247 6.81 -25.91 1.34
CA ILE A 247 7.13 -27.05 0.45
C ILE A 247 8.18 -26.63 -0.60
N SER A 248 8.19 -25.37 -1.05
CA SER A 248 9.19 -24.84 -1.95
C SER A 248 10.55 -24.70 -1.28
N ASP A 249 10.58 -24.18 -0.04
CA ASP A 249 11.80 -24.02 0.76
C ASP A 249 12.45 -25.40 1.06
N ASP A 250 11.63 -26.45 1.22
CA ASP A 250 12.08 -27.84 1.39
C ASP A 250 12.54 -28.50 0.06
N GLY A 251 12.45 -27.79 -1.07
CA GLY A 251 12.84 -28.30 -2.40
C GLY A 251 11.90 -29.38 -2.98
N LEU A 252 10.73 -29.59 -2.39
CA LEU A 252 9.78 -30.66 -2.75
C LEU A 252 8.63 -30.17 -3.63
N LEU A 253 8.62 -28.89 -4.04
CA LEU A 253 7.50 -28.30 -4.75
C LEU A 253 7.35 -28.85 -6.17
N SER A 254 6.15 -29.28 -6.49
CA SER A 254 5.75 -29.69 -7.84
C SER A 254 4.37 -29.13 -8.20
N ALA A 255 4.08 -29.00 -9.51
CA ALA A 255 2.77 -28.54 -9.98
C ALA A 255 1.60 -29.37 -9.43
N LYS A 256 1.78 -30.69 -9.25
CA LYS A 256 0.77 -31.57 -8.65
C LYS A 256 0.52 -31.26 -7.18
N LEU A 257 1.57 -30.92 -6.41
CA LEU A 257 1.44 -30.56 -5.00
C LEU A 257 0.80 -29.18 -4.85
N ILE A 258 1.13 -28.21 -5.71
CA ILE A 258 0.45 -26.91 -5.76
C ILE A 258 -1.06 -27.10 -5.95
N ASP A 259 -1.44 -27.87 -6.97
CA ASP A 259 -2.84 -28.17 -7.29
C ASP A 259 -3.56 -28.86 -6.11
N LYS A 260 -2.91 -29.82 -5.47
CA LYS A 260 -3.44 -30.50 -4.28
C LYS A 260 -3.67 -29.50 -3.13
N VAL A 261 -2.70 -28.63 -2.83
CA VAL A 261 -2.81 -27.66 -1.72
C VAL A 261 -3.90 -26.63 -1.99
N ILE A 262 -4.04 -26.15 -3.23
CA ILE A 262 -5.07 -25.16 -3.60
C ILE A 262 -6.48 -25.77 -3.49
N ARG A 263 -6.64 -27.07 -3.81
CA ARG A 263 -7.93 -27.78 -3.67
C ARG A 263 -8.26 -28.20 -2.24
N GLU A 264 -7.30 -28.18 -1.31
CA GLU A 264 -7.57 -28.51 0.09
C GLU A 264 -8.63 -27.55 0.65
N GLN A 265 -9.84 -28.05 0.89
CA GLN A 265 -10.86 -27.29 1.59
C GLN A 265 -10.45 -27.11 3.05
N LYS A 266 -10.56 -25.90 3.57
CA LYS A 266 -10.42 -25.69 5.01
C LYS A 266 -11.52 -26.47 5.70
N PRO A 267 -11.19 -27.27 6.74
CA PRO A 267 -12.25 -27.75 7.62
C PRO A 267 -13.02 -26.53 8.15
N GLU A 268 -14.32 -26.53 7.95
CA GLU A 268 -15.17 -25.47 8.50
C GLU A 268 -14.94 -25.40 10.00
N LYS A 269 -14.26 -24.35 10.43
CA LYS A 269 -14.15 -24.03 11.86
C LYS A 269 -15.50 -23.49 12.31
N ILE A 270 -16.33 -24.36 12.84
CA ILE A 270 -17.58 -23.94 13.47
C ILE A 270 -17.20 -23.07 14.66
N ARG A 271 -17.43 -21.76 14.53
CA ARG A 271 -17.32 -20.83 15.66
C ARG A 271 -18.70 -20.63 16.26
N ILE A 272 -18.88 -21.14 17.45
CA ILE A 272 -20.08 -20.87 18.25
C ILE A 272 -19.72 -19.73 19.20
N THR A 273 -20.36 -18.58 19.02
CA THR A 273 -20.23 -17.44 19.94
C THR A 273 -21.43 -17.44 20.86
N LEU A 274 -21.19 -17.70 22.11
CA LEU A 274 -22.20 -17.59 23.17
C LEU A 274 -22.17 -16.16 23.71
N LYS A 275 -23.35 -15.50 23.75
CA LYS A 275 -23.46 -14.16 24.34
C LYS A 275 -23.38 -14.25 25.86
N GLU A 276 -22.59 -13.39 26.47
CA GLU A 276 -22.38 -13.38 27.93
C GLU A 276 -23.70 -13.23 28.69
N ASP A 277 -24.58 -12.32 28.25
CA ASP A 277 -25.90 -12.10 28.87
C ASP A 277 -26.71 -13.40 28.98
N LYS A 278 -26.68 -14.25 27.93
CA LYS A 278 -27.40 -15.53 27.93
C LYS A 278 -26.73 -16.57 28.81
N LEU A 279 -25.41 -16.54 28.95
CA LEU A 279 -24.69 -17.45 29.84
C LEU A 279 -24.91 -17.09 31.32
N ARG A 280 -25.03 -15.81 31.64
CA ARG A 280 -25.28 -15.32 32.98
C ARG A 280 -26.63 -15.77 33.58
N GLU A 281 -27.60 -16.14 32.72
CA GLU A 281 -28.89 -16.73 33.17
C GLU A 281 -28.70 -18.13 33.81
N TYR A 282 -27.61 -18.84 33.46
CA TYR A 282 -27.38 -20.23 33.87
C TYR A 282 -26.21 -20.40 34.84
N PHE A 283 -25.35 -19.37 34.97
CA PHE A 283 -24.15 -19.42 35.79
C PHE A 283 -24.22 -18.36 36.91
N PRO A 284 -23.75 -18.66 38.15
CA PRO A 284 -23.64 -17.70 39.26
C PRO A 284 -22.78 -16.48 38.82
N GLU A 285 -23.10 -15.31 39.38
CA GLU A 285 -22.36 -14.08 39.09
C GLU A 285 -20.86 -14.14 39.50
N GLU A 286 -20.53 -14.97 40.44
CA GLU A 286 -19.16 -15.20 40.92
C GLU A 286 -18.28 -16.01 39.97
N PHE A 287 -18.88 -16.65 38.95
CA PHE A 287 -18.12 -17.47 38.00
C PHE A 287 -17.32 -16.60 37.04
N THR A 288 -16.01 -16.84 36.97
CA THR A 288 -15.14 -16.22 36.00
C THR A 288 -15.40 -16.76 34.60
N PRO A 289 -15.13 -16.00 33.51
CA PRO A 289 -15.28 -16.48 32.13
C PRO A 289 -14.62 -17.84 31.87
N LYS A 290 -13.46 -18.08 32.46
CA LYS A 290 -12.73 -19.34 32.36
C LYS A 290 -13.46 -20.48 33.01
N GLN A 291 -14.03 -20.28 34.19
CA GLN A 291 -14.83 -21.32 34.92
C GLN A 291 -16.10 -21.67 34.14
N ILE A 292 -16.74 -20.69 33.48
CA ILE A 292 -17.89 -20.91 32.59
C ILE A 292 -17.46 -21.78 31.38
N GLU A 293 -16.35 -21.44 30.74
CA GLU A 293 -15.81 -22.21 29.60
C GLU A 293 -15.48 -23.64 30.00
N ASP A 294 -14.76 -23.84 31.10
CA ASP A 294 -14.38 -25.17 31.63
C ASP A 294 -15.62 -26.01 31.94
N THR A 295 -16.64 -25.44 32.57
CA THR A 295 -17.91 -26.14 32.90
C THR A 295 -18.67 -26.51 31.63
N ILE A 296 -18.75 -25.64 30.64
CA ILE A 296 -19.39 -25.92 29.35
C ILE A 296 -18.66 -27.08 28.67
N MET A 297 -17.34 -27.08 28.63
CA MET A 297 -16.54 -28.16 28.03
C MET A 297 -16.74 -29.49 28.73
N GLU A 298 -16.85 -29.50 30.07
CA GLU A 298 -17.13 -30.70 30.83
C GLU A 298 -18.53 -31.26 30.53
N LEU A 299 -19.54 -30.39 30.49
CA LEU A 299 -20.91 -30.80 30.12
C LEU A 299 -20.99 -31.39 28.72
N ILE A 300 -20.32 -30.76 27.73
CA ILE A 300 -20.24 -31.27 26.37
C ILE A 300 -19.52 -32.62 26.32
N ALA A 301 -18.41 -32.79 27.06
CA ALA A 301 -17.68 -34.03 27.12
C ALA A 301 -18.54 -35.17 27.73
N ASN A 302 -19.29 -34.88 28.79
CA ASN A 302 -20.20 -35.85 29.42
C ASN A 302 -21.37 -36.20 28.51
N TRP A 303 -21.96 -35.21 27.83
CA TRP A 303 -22.99 -35.46 26.83
C TRP A 303 -22.49 -36.35 25.66
N ALA A 304 -21.29 -36.09 25.15
CA ALA A 304 -20.69 -36.87 24.08
C ALA A 304 -20.44 -38.34 24.50
N LYS A 305 -20.00 -38.57 25.75
CA LYS A 305 -19.83 -39.90 26.32
C LYS A 305 -21.17 -40.66 26.46
N SER A 306 -22.22 -39.98 26.91
CA SER A 306 -23.54 -40.56 27.05
C SER A 306 -24.16 -40.93 25.70
N ARG A 307 -23.92 -40.10 24.68
CA ARG A 307 -24.40 -40.37 23.31
C ARG A 307 -23.74 -41.61 22.69
N LYS A 308 -22.41 -41.77 22.85
CA LYS A 308 -21.69 -42.97 22.39
C LYS A 308 -22.15 -44.27 23.08
N ARG A 309 -22.67 -44.16 24.30
CA ARG A 309 -23.21 -45.32 25.04
C ARG A 309 -24.60 -45.76 24.54
N ASN A 310 -25.35 -44.85 23.92
CA ASN A 310 -26.72 -45.07 23.47
C ASN A 310 -26.83 -45.30 21.95
N GLU A 311 -25.72 -45.31 21.18
CA GLU A 311 -25.73 -45.77 19.80
C GLU A 311 -25.69 -47.29 19.78
N PRO A 312 -26.73 -47.99 19.25
CA PRO A 312 -26.68 -49.43 19.08
C PRO A 312 -25.60 -49.77 18.06
N GLU A 313 -24.72 -50.73 18.41
CA GLU A 313 -23.77 -51.29 17.47
C GLU A 313 -24.51 -51.73 16.19
N ARG A 314 -24.13 -51.13 15.05
CA ARG A 314 -24.59 -51.54 13.73
C ARG A 314 -23.58 -52.46 13.10
#